data_95d93420e2a7a6016fce1f1897ad6ea8
#
_entry.id   95d93420e2a7a6016fce1f1897ad6ea8
#
_cell.length_a   1.000
_cell.length_b   1.000
_cell.length_c   1.000
_cell.angle_alpha   90.00
_cell.angle_beta   90.00
_cell.angle_gamma   90.00
#
_symmetry.space_group_name_H-M   'P 1'
#
loop_
_entity.id
_entity.type
_entity.pdbx_description
1 polymer ?
#
loop_
_entity_poly.entity_id
_entity_poly.type
_entity_poly.pdbx_seq_one_letter_code
_entity_poly.pdbx_strand_id
1 'polypeptide(L)'
;AFSGRGYTWAFDSIKPDIIAPGVDIISCSNTGGYTSKTGTSMAAPFVTGAAALLMEWGIVRENDLYMYGDKLKASIIKGAGENVFTAFSRAVSENTSKNTKYPNPVTGWGTLCLLDSIP
;
A
#
# COMPACT_ATOMS: atom_id res chain seq x y z
N ALA A 1 -0.37 6.35 13.80
CA ALA A 1 -0.84 5.92 15.12
C ALA A 1 -2.27 5.35 15.10
N PHE A 2 -3.14 5.77 14.18
CA PHE A 2 -4.55 5.39 14.06
C PHE A 2 -4.82 4.24 13.06
N SER A 3 -3.83 3.77 12.31
CA SER A 3 -3.96 2.65 11.37
C SER A 3 -4.24 1.35 12.12
N GLY A 4 -5.15 0.53 11.60
CA GLY A 4 -5.39 -0.81 12.11
C GLY A 4 -4.14 -1.69 12.00
N ARG A 5 -3.90 -2.51 13.00
CA ARG A 5 -2.71 -3.37 13.11
C ARG A 5 -3.07 -4.73 13.69
N GLY A 6 -2.25 -5.72 13.42
CA GLY A 6 -2.26 -6.99 14.12
C GLY A 6 -2.69 -8.18 13.30
N TYR A 7 -3.06 -9.24 14.02
CA TYR A 7 -3.53 -10.50 13.45
C TYR A 7 -5.04 -10.51 13.37
N THR A 8 -5.59 -11.14 12.34
CA THR A 8 -7.04 -11.32 12.24
C THR A 8 -7.51 -12.48 13.12
N TRP A 9 -8.65 -12.28 13.80
CA TRP A 9 -9.22 -13.25 14.75
C TRP A 9 -9.55 -14.61 14.13
N ALA A 10 -10.01 -14.60 12.87
CA ALA A 10 -10.53 -15.81 12.24
C ALA A 10 -9.48 -16.69 11.57
N PHE A 11 -8.35 -16.11 11.11
CA PHE A 11 -7.42 -16.81 10.23
C PHE A 11 -5.95 -16.64 10.61
N ASP A 12 -5.67 -16.03 11.76
CA ASP A 12 -4.31 -15.72 12.21
C ASP A 12 -3.45 -15.01 11.13
N SER A 13 -4.12 -14.24 10.27
CA SER A 13 -3.48 -13.52 9.16
C SER A 13 -2.91 -12.21 9.64
N ILE A 14 -1.71 -11.88 9.16
CA ILE A 14 -1.08 -10.58 9.40
C ILE A 14 -1.78 -9.50 8.57
N LYS A 15 -2.20 -8.40 9.23
CA LYS A 15 -2.79 -7.21 8.60
C LYS A 15 -2.13 -5.93 9.14
N PRO A 16 -2.02 -4.88 8.32
CA PRO A 16 -2.47 -4.73 6.93
C PRO A 16 -1.67 -5.60 5.96
N ASP A 17 -2.15 -5.78 4.72
CA ASP A 17 -1.35 -6.43 3.67
C ASP A 17 -0.22 -5.52 3.21
N ILE A 18 -0.52 -4.25 2.96
CA ILE A 18 0.43 -3.20 2.57
C ILE A 18 0.03 -1.86 3.19
N ILE A 19 0.93 -0.88 3.14
CA ILE A 19 0.64 0.50 3.51
C ILE A 19 0.78 1.44 2.32
N ALA A 20 0.08 2.59 2.39
CA ALA A 20 0.13 3.66 1.41
C ALA A 20 0.00 5.02 2.11
N PRO A 21 0.33 6.16 1.44
CA PRO A 21 0.17 7.48 2.00
C PRO A 21 -1.26 7.78 2.40
N GLY A 22 -1.48 8.29 3.62
CA GLY A 22 -2.82 8.56 4.15
C GLY A 22 -2.89 9.78 5.07
N VAL A 23 -1.83 10.61 5.12
CA VAL A 23 -1.74 11.82 5.94
C VAL A 23 -1.65 13.03 5.05
N ASP A 24 -2.47 14.05 5.33
CA ASP A 24 -2.54 15.32 4.59
C ASP A 24 -2.71 15.14 3.07
N ILE A 25 -3.57 14.23 2.69
CA ILE A 25 -3.87 13.92 1.29
C ILE A 25 -4.83 14.95 0.73
N ILE A 26 -4.37 15.70 -0.28
CA ILE A 26 -5.15 16.69 -1.00
C ILE A 26 -5.90 16.00 -2.13
N SER A 27 -7.22 16.14 -2.16
CA SER A 27 -8.08 15.57 -3.19
C SER A 27 -9.37 16.40 -3.35
N CYS A 28 -10.19 16.03 -4.33
CA CYS A 28 -11.45 16.70 -4.62
C CYS A 28 -12.40 16.69 -3.42
N SER A 29 -13.07 17.81 -3.20
CA SER A 29 -14.14 17.95 -2.20
C SER A 29 -15.50 17.77 -2.85
N ASN A 30 -16.45 17.19 -2.10
CA ASN A 30 -17.84 17.09 -2.52
C ASN A 30 -18.59 18.44 -2.57
N THR A 31 -18.00 19.49 -2.00
CA THR A 31 -18.51 20.87 -2.03
C THR A 31 -17.86 21.72 -3.13
N GLY A 32 -17.03 21.10 -3.98
CA GLY A 32 -16.21 21.76 -5.02
C GLY A 32 -14.83 22.12 -4.51
N GLY A 33 -13.87 22.20 -5.43
CA GLY A 33 -12.46 22.48 -5.14
C GLY A 33 -11.75 21.29 -4.50
N TYR A 34 -10.75 21.59 -3.68
CA TYR A 34 -9.87 20.59 -3.05
C TYR A 34 -9.87 20.74 -1.54
N THR A 35 -9.61 19.65 -0.85
CA THR A 35 -9.48 19.60 0.61
C THR A 35 -8.39 18.61 1.01
N SER A 36 -7.75 18.86 2.15
CA SER A 36 -6.80 17.92 2.75
C SER A 36 -7.50 17.05 3.80
N LYS A 37 -7.26 15.76 3.75
CA LYS A 37 -7.77 14.79 4.74
C LYS A 37 -6.70 13.80 5.14
N THR A 38 -6.85 13.27 6.35
CA THR A 38 -5.96 12.24 6.92
C THR A 38 -6.78 11.04 7.35
N GLY A 39 -6.34 9.84 6.96
CA GLY A 39 -6.99 8.59 7.33
C GLY A 39 -6.56 7.43 6.44
N THR A 40 -6.79 6.21 6.88
CA THR A 40 -6.60 4.99 6.07
C THR A 40 -7.55 4.96 4.86
N SER A 41 -8.70 5.64 4.96
CA SER A 41 -9.61 5.87 3.83
C SER A 41 -9.00 6.74 2.73
N MET A 42 -7.96 7.53 3.02
CA MET A 42 -7.20 8.30 2.05
C MET A 42 -6.04 7.50 1.47
N ALA A 43 -5.55 6.49 2.19
CA ALA A 43 -4.53 5.57 1.70
C ALA A 43 -5.09 4.52 0.72
N ALA A 44 -6.30 4.04 0.95
CA ALA A 44 -6.93 3.01 0.11
C ALA A 44 -7.04 3.39 -1.39
N PRO A 45 -7.41 4.63 -1.78
CA PRO A 45 -7.45 5.04 -3.18
C PRO A 45 -6.11 4.97 -3.91
N PHE A 46 -4.97 5.13 -3.23
CA PHE A 46 -3.64 4.94 -3.84
C PHE A 46 -3.46 3.48 -4.30
N VAL A 47 -3.87 2.53 -3.47
CA VAL A 47 -3.83 1.10 -3.82
C VAL A 47 -4.80 0.79 -4.96
N THR A 48 -6.00 1.37 -4.93
CA THR A 48 -7.01 1.21 -5.99
C THR A 48 -6.50 1.77 -7.33
N GLY A 49 -5.88 2.95 -7.32
CA GLY A 49 -5.28 3.54 -8.51
C GLY A 49 -4.12 2.72 -9.06
N ALA A 50 -3.24 2.21 -8.19
CA ALA A 50 -2.15 1.32 -8.58
C ALA A 50 -2.69 0.01 -9.20
N ALA A 51 -3.74 -0.56 -8.62
CA ALA A 51 -4.39 -1.75 -9.16
C ALA A 51 -4.97 -1.49 -10.57
N ALA A 52 -5.64 -0.35 -10.77
CA ALA A 52 -6.17 0.04 -12.08
C ALA A 52 -5.08 0.19 -13.14
N LEU A 53 -3.94 0.81 -12.79
CA LEU A 53 -2.80 0.96 -13.70
C LEU A 53 -2.14 -0.37 -14.05
N LEU A 54 -2.03 -1.30 -13.08
CA LEU A 54 -1.53 -2.65 -13.35
C LEU A 54 -2.49 -3.44 -14.25
N MET A 55 -3.79 -3.29 -14.07
CA MET A 55 -4.79 -3.91 -14.94
C MET A 55 -4.76 -3.31 -16.35
N GLU A 56 -4.57 -2.00 -16.48
CA GLU A 56 -4.37 -1.37 -17.79
C GLU A 56 -3.12 -1.94 -18.48
N TRP A 57 -2.00 -1.96 -17.77
CA TRP A 57 -0.75 -2.51 -18.31
C TRP A 57 -0.90 -3.98 -18.72
N GLY A 58 -1.53 -4.80 -17.88
CA GLY A 58 -1.69 -6.23 -18.13
C GLY A 58 -2.75 -6.52 -19.18
N ILE A 59 -4.00 -6.14 -18.89
CA ILE A 59 -5.16 -6.56 -19.67
C ILE A 59 -5.33 -5.70 -20.92
N VAL A 60 -5.32 -4.37 -20.79
CA VAL A 60 -5.62 -3.47 -21.92
C VAL A 60 -4.45 -3.41 -22.91
N ARG A 61 -3.21 -3.44 -22.40
CA ARG A 61 -1.99 -3.47 -23.23
C ARG A 61 -1.49 -4.87 -23.55
N GLU A 62 -2.27 -5.90 -23.20
CA GLU A 62 -2.02 -7.31 -23.54
C GLU A 62 -0.68 -7.87 -23.05
N ASN A 63 -0.05 -7.27 -22.01
CA ASN A 63 1.17 -7.82 -21.42
C ASN A 63 0.90 -9.03 -20.55
N ASP A 64 -0.25 -9.06 -19.86
CA ASP A 64 -0.70 -10.14 -18.98
C ASP A 64 -2.23 -10.09 -18.81
N LEU A 65 -2.93 -10.87 -19.61
CA LEU A 65 -4.40 -10.90 -19.64
C LEU A 65 -5.04 -11.40 -18.32
N TYR A 66 -4.26 -11.99 -17.45
CA TYR A 66 -4.71 -12.50 -16.14
C TYR A 66 -4.37 -11.59 -14.97
N MET A 67 -4.01 -10.31 -15.24
CA MET A 67 -3.68 -9.31 -14.22
C MET A 67 -4.93 -8.83 -13.49
N TYR A 68 -5.59 -9.72 -12.72
CA TYR A 68 -6.75 -9.43 -11.88
C TYR A 68 -6.82 -10.37 -10.68
N GLY A 69 -7.71 -10.11 -9.73
CA GLY A 69 -7.94 -10.94 -8.55
C GLY A 69 -6.67 -11.19 -7.73
N ASP A 70 -6.42 -12.44 -7.39
CA ASP A 70 -5.30 -12.84 -6.54
C ASP A 70 -3.94 -12.58 -7.18
N LYS A 71 -3.83 -12.68 -8.51
CA LYS A 71 -2.60 -12.37 -9.23
C LYS A 71 -2.25 -10.89 -9.13
N LEU A 72 -3.23 -10.01 -9.30
CA LEU A 72 -3.07 -8.56 -9.12
C LEU A 72 -2.63 -8.24 -7.69
N LYS A 73 -3.29 -8.83 -6.69
CA LYS A 73 -2.92 -8.67 -5.28
C LYS A 73 -1.50 -9.16 -5.02
N ALA A 74 -1.13 -10.32 -5.54
CA ALA A 74 0.22 -10.88 -5.40
C ALA A 74 1.29 -9.98 -6.03
N SER A 75 1.02 -9.39 -7.20
CA SER A 75 1.92 -8.43 -7.85
C SER A 75 2.13 -7.18 -7.01
N ILE A 76 1.08 -6.62 -6.44
CA ILE A 76 1.16 -5.46 -5.55
C ILE A 76 1.96 -5.79 -4.28
N ILE A 77 1.73 -6.96 -3.68
CA ILE A 77 2.47 -7.41 -2.49
C ILE A 77 3.93 -7.66 -2.82
N LYS A 78 4.22 -8.28 -3.96
CA LYS A 78 5.59 -8.54 -4.42
C LYS A 78 6.38 -7.24 -4.62
N GLY A 79 5.73 -6.21 -5.17
CA GLY A 79 6.34 -4.90 -5.36
C GLY A 79 6.41 -4.05 -4.09
N ALA A 80 5.66 -4.42 -3.05
CA ALA A 80 5.71 -3.71 -1.78
C ALA A 80 7.06 -3.92 -1.10
N GLY A 81 7.63 -2.86 -0.56
CA GLY A 81 8.94 -2.95 0.03
C GLY A 81 9.28 -1.76 0.92
N GLU A 82 10.53 -1.74 1.36
CA GLU A 82 11.09 -0.64 2.09
C GLU A 82 11.52 0.46 1.10
N ASN A 83 10.62 1.39 0.82
CA ASN A 83 10.98 2.55 0.03
C ASN A 83 11.63 3.66 0.88
N VAL A 84 12.11 4.72 0.21
CA VAL A 84 12.79 5.87 0.83
C VAL A 84 11.95 6.50 1.96
N PHE A 85 10.61 6.47 1.84
CA PHE A 85 9.72 7.05 2.85
C PHE A 85 9.67 6.22 4.14
N THR A 86 9.62 4.89 4.03
CA THR A 86 9.70 3.99 5.19
C THR A 86 11.10 4.01 5.81
N ALA A 87 12.14 4.11 5.01
CA ALA A 87 13.52 4.27 5.48
C ALA A 87 13.70 5.60 6.22
N PHE A 88 13.13 6.69 5.72
CA PHE A 88 13.14 8.00 6.37
C PHE A 88 12.36 8.00 7.70
N SER A 89 11.14 7.45 7.71
CA SER A 89 10.34 7.32 8.95
C SER A 89 11.06 6.49 10.01
N ARG A 90 11.85 5.51 9.59
CA ARG A 90 12.66 4.67 10.46
C ARG A 90 13.89 5.41 10.98
N ALA A 91 14.53 6.24 10.15
CA ALA A 91 15.68 7.05 10.54
C ALA A 91 15.31 8.14 11.57
N VAL A 92 14.09 8.68 11.49
CA VAL A 92 13.57 9.67 12.44
C VAL A 92 13.11 9.03 13.77
N SER A 93 12.76 7.75 13.75
CA SER A 93 12.39 6.96 14.94
C SER A 93 13.61 6.20 15.43
N GLU A 94 14.45 6.83 16.25
CA GLU A 94 15.73 6.30 16.78
C GLU A 94 15.64 4.97 17.57
N ASN A 95 14.47 4.32 17.63
CA ASN A 95 14.21 3.16 18.50
C ASN A 95 13.64 1.92 17.78
N THR A 96 13.73 1.81 16.46
CA THR A 96 13.32 0.59 15.76
C THR A 96 14.53 -0.22 15.31
N SER A 97 14.63 -1.42 15.86
CA SER A 97 15.70 -2.38 15.54
C SER A 97 15.86 -2.56 14.02
N LYS A 98 17.10 -2.63 13.58
CA LYS A 98 17.57 -2.71 12.19
C LYS A 98 17.12 -3.97 11.39
N ASN A 99 16.19 -4.78 11.91
CA ASN A 99 15.71 -6.02 11.30
C ASN A 99 14.18 -6.08 11.28
N THR A 100 13.56 -5.22 10.46
CA THR A 100 12.12 -5.36 10.22
C THR A 100 11.90 -6.53 9.28
N LYS A 101 11.46 -7.68 9.81
CA LYS A 101 11.00 -8.81 8.98
C LYS A 101 9.65 -8.47 8.36
N TYR A 102 9.47 -8.81 7.10
CA TYR A 102 8.19 -8.76 6.39
C TYR A 102 7.62 -10.17 6.19
N PRO A 103 6.31 -10.35 6.27
CA PRO A 103 5.32 -9.37 6.68
C PRO A 103 5.32 -9.11 8.19
N ASN A 104 4.84 -7.94 8.61
CA ASN A 104 4.67 -7.62 10.03
C ASN A 104 3.32 -6.91 10.28
N PRO A 105 2.79 -6.95 11.53
CA PRO A 105 1.44 -6.44 11.83
C PRO A 105 1.33 -4.90 11.87
N VAL A 106 2.37 -4.18 11.47
CA VAL A 106 2.37 -2.69 11.39
C VAL A 106 2.31 -2.23 9.95
N THR A 107 3.12 -2.80 9.06
CA THR A 107 3.26 -2.39 7.66
C THR A 107 2.89 -3.48 6.66
N GLY A 108 2.50 -4.66 7.13
CA GLY A 108 2.29 -5.81 6.28
C GLY A 108 3.56 -6.18 5.50
N TRP A 109 3.44 -6.27 4.20
CA TRP A 109 4.55 -6.53 3.28
C TRP A 109 5.35 -5.27 2.91
N GLY A 110 4.97 -4.11 3.42
CA GLY A 110 5.67 -2.85 3.19
C GLY A 110 4.83 -1.80 2.48
N THR A 111 5.50 -0.78 1.95
CA THR A 111 4.85 0.34 1.28
C THR A 111 4.57 0.01 -0.18
N LEU A 112 3.40 0.43 -0.66
CA LEU A 112 3.01 0.35 -2.06
C LEU A 112 4.09 0.96 -2.96
N CYS A 113 4.56 0.17 -3.94
CA CYS A 113 5.43 0.61 -5.02
C CYS A 113 4.90 0.07 -6.36
N LEU A 114 4.33 0.95 -7.18
CA LEU A 114 3.74 0.54 -8.46
C LEU A 114 4.80 0.05 -9.44
N LEU A 115 5.96 0.72 -9.49
CA LEU A 115 7.04 0.36 -10.42
C LEU A 115 7.53 -1.08 -10.18
N ASP A 116 7.77 -1.44 -8.92
CA ASP A 116 8.26 -2.76 -8.54
C ASP A 116 7.15 -3.84 -8.58
N SER A 117 5.88 -3.42 -8.74
CA SER A 117 4.73 -4.33 -8.87
C SER A 117 4.53 -4.83 -10.31
N ILE A 118 5.17 -4.20 -11.29
CA ILE A 118 5.17 -4.67 -12.68
C ILE A 118 6.08 -5.90 -12.77
N PRO A 119 5.56 -7.04 -13.27
CA PRO A 119 6.34 -8.28 -13.41
C PRO A 119 7.53 -8.17 -14.36
#